data_d4cdb5c315bf1889563aa02e8853d45f
#
_entry.id   d4cdb5c315bf1889563aa02e8853d45f
#
_cell.length_a   1.000
_cell.length_b   1.000
_cell.length_c   1.000
_cell.angle_alpha   90.00
_cell.angle_beta   90.00
_cell.angle_gamma   90.00
#
_symmetry.space_group_name_H-M   'P 1'
#
loop_
_entity.id
_entity.type
_entity.pdbx_description
1 polymer ?
#
loop_
_entity_poly.entity_id
_entity_poly.type
_entity_poly.pdbx_seq_one_letter_code
_entity_poly.pdbx_strand_id
1 'polypeptide(L)'
;MPEPDHIDRRRTALIAYDVCRRALTPSEPARRAAMRPVLDAWVRMIAVARAAGVPVIYTTPVSRADGADVVLLPTDLSAETGVPPLTNGVEGTPEAGFPDEIAPRPEDYVFLKRRPSAFYGTGVGELLHMLRRDAIIIGGGATNRGVETSVREAFNLDLAAVVVRECWERRPCRPRLQPRHGDENVRPHPQPRLGRGDAAGMRKTCLLSRRMV
;
A
#
# COMPACT_ATOMS: atom_id res chain seq x y z
N MET A 1 25.32 -12.06 9.30
CA MET A 1 24.02 -11.46 8.91
C MET A 1 24.33 -10.05 8.40
N PRO A 2 23.79 -9.59 7.28
CA PRO A 2 23.95 -8.20 6.86
C PRO A 2 23.41 -7.28 7.95
N GLU A 3 24.03 -6.13 8.16
CA GLU A 3 23.55 -5.14 9.10
C GLU A 3 22.12 -4.74 8.76
N PRO A 4 21.19 -4.67 9.73
CA PRO A 4 19.78 -4.43 9.49
C PRO A 4 19.43 -3.07 8.88
N ASP A 5 20.41 -2.18 8.74
CA ASP A 5 20.24 -0.80 8.25
C ASP A 5 20.67 -0.63 6.78
N HIS A 6 21.07 -1.69 6.09
CA HIS A 6 21.58 -1.58 4.73
C HIS A 6 20.60 -2.17 3.70
N ILE A 7 20.08 -1.31 2.83
CA ILE A 7 19.27 -1.71 1.68
C ILE A 7 20.19 -1.90 0.48
N ASP A 8 20.34 -3.14 0.01
CA ASP A 8 21.09 -3.41 -1.23
C ASP A 8 20.26 -2.97 -2.45
N ARG A 9 20.65 -1.84 -3.04
CA ARG A 9 20.00 -1.28 -4.23
C ARG A 9 19.98 -2.23 -5.43
N ARG A 10 20.90 -3.19 -5.51
CA ARG A 10 20.99 -4.15 -6.61
C ARG A 10 19.92 -5.23 -6.50
N ARG A 11 19.40 -5.46 -5.30
CA ARG A 11 18.39 -6.47 -4.99
C ARG A 11 17.02 -5.88 -4.73
N THR A 12 16.90 -4.55 -4.72
CA THR A 12 15.70 -3.84 -4.30
C THR A 12 14.97 -3.20 -5.48
N ALA A 13 13.65 -3.12 -5.41
CA ALA A 13 12.79 -2.29 -6.25
C ALA A 13 11.90 -1.39 -5.39
N LEU A 14 11.51 -0.21 -5.91
CA LEU A 14 10.55 0.68 -5.28
C LEU A 14 9.17 0.44 -5.86
N ILE A 15 8.19 0.12 -5.02
CA ILE A 15 6.77 0.05 -5.40
C ILE A 15 6.06 1.32 -4.95
N ALA A 16 5.74 2.18 -5.90
CA ALA A 16 4.90 3.37 -5.72
C ALA A 16 3.43 2.95 -5.79
N TYR A 17 2.89 2.59 -4.60
CA TYR A 17 1.58 1.97 -4.48
C TYR A 17 0.47 3.01 -4.44
N ASP A 18 -0.46 2.98 -5.42
CA ASP A 18 -1.66 3.81 -5.52
C ASP A 18 -1.40 5.33 -5.50
N VAL A 19 -0.27 5.77 -6.07
CA VAL A 19 0.14 7.18 -6.13
C VAL A 19 -0.57 7.97 -7.24
N CYS A 20 -1.85 7.69 -7.46
CA CYS A 20 -2.66 8.33 -8.48
C CYS A 20 -3.15 9.74 -8.09
N ARG A 21 -3.60 10.53 -9.07
CA ARG A 21 -4.11 11.92 -8.83
C ARG A 21 -5.26 11.95 -7.84
N ARG A 22 -6.20 11.01 -7.94
CA ARG A 22 -7.31 10.90 -7.00
C ARG A 22 -6.86 10.77 -5.55
N ALA A 23 -5.73 10.13 -5.30
CA ALA A 23 -5.18 9.94 -3.96
C ALA A 23 -4.36 11.15 -3.50
N LEU A 24 -3.44 11.64 -4.35
CA LEU A 24 -2.42 12.61 -3.96
C LEU A 24 -2.77 14.07 -4.30
N THR A 25 -3.58 14.28 -5.35
CA THR A 25 -4.02 15.61 -5.80
C THR A 25 -5.54 15.69 -5.95
N PRO A 26 -6.32 15.35 -4.90
CA PRO A 26 -7.77 15.37 -4.97
C PRO A 26 -8.30 16.78 -5.29
N SER A 27 -9.52 16.85 -5.84
CA SER A 27 -10.15 18.12 -6.22
C SER A 27 -10.47 18.99 -5.01
N GLU A 28 -10.77 18.40 -3.87
CA GLU A 28 -11.10 19.12 -2.64
C GLU A 28 -9.85 19.82 -2.07
N PRO A 29 -9.87 21.18 -1.90
CA PRO A 29 -8.68 21.94 -1.52
C PRO A 29 -8.07 21.57 -0.17
N ALA A 30 -8.87 21.35 0.86
CA ALA A 30 -8.39 21.00 2.20
C ALA A 30 -7.69 19.64 2.19
N ARG A 31 -8.26 18.66 1.49
CA ARG A 31 -7.65 17.34 1.34
C ARG A 31 -6.39 17.39 0.49
N ARG A 32 -6.38 18.20 -0.57
CA ARG A 32 -5.17 18.41 -1.39
C ARG A 32 -4.03 19.00 -0.56
N ALA A 33 -4.31 19.98 0.28
CA ALA A 33 -3.32 20.58 1.18
C ALA A 33 -2.78 19.54 2.18
N ALA A 34 -3.65 18.70 2.74
CA ALA A 34 -3.26 17.62 3.66
C ALA A 34 -2.39 16.55 2.97
N MET A 35 -2.57 16.32 1.67
CA MET A 35 -1.78 15.33 0.91
C MET A 35 -0.46 15.89 0.37
N ARG A 36 -0.24 17.20 0.40
CA ARG A 36 0.98 17.80 -0.12
C ARG A 36 2.26 17.24 0.49
N PRO A 37 2.41 17.07 1.82
CA PRO A 37 3.60 16.46 2.42
C PRO A 37 3.87 15.03 1.94
N VAL A 38 2.80 14.26 1.68
CA VAL A 38 2.90 12.89 1.15
C VAL A 38 3.41 12.91 -0.29
N LEU A 39 2.88 13.80 -1.13
CA LEU A 39 3.36 13.98 -2.50
C LEU A 39 4.83 14.41 -2.52
N ASP A 40 5.23 15.36 -1.68
CA ASP A 40 6.63 15.80 -1.56
C ASP A 40 7.56 14.65 -1.12
N ALA A 41 7.09 13.76 -0.24
CA ALA A 41 7.85 12.58 0.15
C ALA A 41 8.02 11.62 -1.05
N TRP A 42 6.98 11.44 -1.86
CA TRP A 42 7.06 10.62 -3.06
C TRP A 42 8.00 11.22 -4.12
N VAL A 43 7.97 12.53 -4.33
CA VAL A 43 8.91 13.21 -5.23
C VAL A 43 10.36 12.91 -4.83
N ARG A 44 10.68 13.03 -3.53
CA ARG A 44 12.03 12.72 -3.03
C ARG A 44 12.37 11.25 -3.17
N MET A 45 11.47 10.35 -2.78
CA MET A 45 11.71 8.89 -2.80
C MET A 45 11.98 8.39 -4.21
N ILE A 46 11.15 8.79 -5.17
CA ILE A 46 11.30 8.38 -6.58
C ILE A 46 12.59 8.96 -7.16
N ALA A 47 12.93 10.22 -6.85
CA ALA A 47 14.17 10.82 -7.31
C ALA A 47 15.40 10.07 -6.79
N VAL A 48 15.41 9.69 -5.51
CA VAL A 48 16.50 8.91 -4.89
C VAL A 48 16.58 7.52 -5.51
N ALA A 49 15.45 6.83 -5.69
CA ALA A 49 15.41 5.50 -6.30
C ALA A 49 16.00 5.51 -7.72
N ARG A 50 15.56 6.46 -8.56
CA ARG A 50 16.08 6.62 -9.92
C ARG A 50 17.59 6.94 -9.94
N ALA A 51 18.03 7.88 -9.08
CA ALA A 51 19.46 8.21 -8.96
C ALA A 51 20.32 7.02 -8.50
N ALA A 52 19.76 6.13 -7.69
CA ALA A 52 20.42 4.93 -7.21
C ALA A 52 20.35 3.76 -8.21
N GLY A 53 19.63 3.89 -9.33
CA GLY A 53 19.39 2.80 -10.29
C GLY A 53 18.47 1.71 -9.75
N VAL A 54 17.61 2.06 -8.78
CA VAL A 54 16.57 1.18 -8.23
C VAL A 54 15.36 1.26 -9.14
N PRO A 55 14.85 0.14 -9.70
CA PRO A 55 13.67 0.15 -10.54
C PRO A 55 12.45 0.73 -9.79
N VAL A 56 11.71 1.61 -10.45
CA VAL A 56 10.47 2.18 -9.91
C VAL A 56 9.28 1.49 -10.58
N ILE A 57 8.42 0.93 -9.76
CA ILE A 57 7.23 0.17 -10.18
C ILE A 57 6.00 0.90 -9.63
N TYR A 58 5.18 1.41 -10.52
CA TYR A 58 3.91 2.03 -10.16
C TYR A 58 2.79 1.00 -10.20
N THR A 59 1.96 0.97 -9.17
CA THR A 59 0.71 0.22 -9.21
C THR A 59 -0.46 1.18 -9.02
N THR A 60 -1.41 1.18 -9.93
CA THR A 60 -2.58 2.06 -9.85
C THR A 60 -3.88 1.26 -9.80
N PRO A 61 -4.78 1.58 -8.84
CA PRO A 61 -6.05 0.89 -8.72
C PRO A 61 -7.02 1.44 -9.76
N VAL A 62 -7.47 0.59 -10.65
CA VAL A 62 -8.44 0.96 -11.69
C VAL A 62 -9.57 -0.07 -11.80
N SER A 63 -10.71 0.38 -12.31
CA SER A 63 -11.83 -0.45 -12.69
C SER A 63 -12.26 -0.09 -14.10
N ARG A 64 -12.91 -1.02 -14.76
CA ARG A 64 -13.55 -0.78 -16.06
C ARG A 64 -14.64 0.28 -15.94
N ALA A 65 -14.88 1.01 -17.00
CA ALA A 65 -15.94 2.03 -17.05
C ALA A 65 -17.34 1.43 -16.86
N ASP A 66 -17.55 0.17 -17.31
CA ASP A 66 -18.80 -0.57 -17.13
C ASP A 66 -18.96 -1.20 -15.74
N GLY A 67 -17.93 -1.10 -14.88
CA GLY A 67 -17.96 -1.64 -13.53
C GLY A 67 -17.97 -3.18 -13.44
N ALA A 68 -17.78 -3.90 -14.53
CA ALA A 68 -17.89 -5.37 -14.56
C ALA A 68 -16.83 -6.08 -13.70
N ASP A 69 -15.74 -5.41 -13.34
CA ASP A 69 -14.65 -5.91 -12.49
C ASP A 69 -14.72 -5.41 -11.04
N VAL A 70 -15.76 -4.66 -10.68
CA VAL A 70 -15.96 -4.17 -9.31
C VAL A 70 -16.48 -5.29 -8.42
N VAL A 71 -15.90 -5.41 -7.22
CA VAL A 71 -16.39 -6.36 -6.21
C VAL A 71 -17.68 -5.82 -5.62
N LEU A 72 -18.77 -6.51 -5.86
CA LEU A 72 -20.11 -6.15 -5.39
C LEU A 72 -20.49 -6.86 -4.07
N LEU A 73 -19.62 -7.73 -3.56
CA LEU A 73 -19.89 -8.42 -2.32
C LEU A 73 -19.94 -7.42 -1.15
N PRO A 74 -21.00 -7.48 -0.33
CA PRO A 74 -21.04 -6.67 0.87
C PRO A 74 -19.88 -7.08 1.79
N THR A 75 -19.13 -6.09 2.25
CA THR A 75 -18.14 -6.28 3.30
C THR A 75 -18.74 -5.82 4.61
N ASP A 76 -18.23 -6.29 5.73
CA ASP A 76 -18.68 -5.82 7.06
C ASP A 76 -18.65 -4.29 7.14
N LEU A 77 -17.62 -3.67 6.57
CA LEU A 77 -17.51 -2.21 6.52
C LEU A 77 -18.63 -1.56 5.69
N SER A 78 -19.02 -2.13 4.55
CA SER A 78 -20.09 -1.59 3.71
C SER A 78 -21.46 -1.85 4.31
N ALA A 79 -21.65 -2.98 4.98
CA ALA A 79 -22.89 -3.31 5.71
C ALA A 79 -23.13 -2.33 6.89
N GLU A 80 -22.05 -2.00 7.62
CA GLU A 80 -22.14 -1.10 8.79
C GLU A 80 -22.28 0.38 8.41
N THR A 81 -21.68 0.82 7.32
CA THR A 81 -21.55 2.25 6.98
C THR A 81 -22.48 2.68 5.85
N GLY A 82 -23.14 1.75 5.17
CA GLY A 82 -23.93 2.02 3.97
C GLY A 82 -23.11 2.58 2.80
N VAL A 83 -21.78 2.56 2.90
CA VAL A 83 -20.89 3.04 1.85
C VAL A 83 -20.78 1.98 0.75
N PRO A 84 -20.97 2.34 -0.51
CA PRO A 84 -20.74 1.41 -1.63
C PRO A 84 -19.34 0.81 -1.56
N PRO A 85 -19.12 -0.40 -2.07
CA PRO A 85 -17.78 -0.97 -2.18
C PRO A 85 -16.83 0.06 -2.78
N LEU A 86 -15.61 0.16 -2.24
CA LEU A 86 -14.61 1.11 -2.72
C LEU A 86 -14.38 0.85 -4.22
N THR A 87 -14.82 1.78 -5.03
CA THR A 87 -14.51 1.76 -6.45
C THR A 87 -13.10 2.30 -6.66
N ASN A 88 -12.31 1.60 -7.43
CA ASN A 88 -11.07 2.12 -7.98
C ASN A 88 -11.38 3.33 -8.90
N GLY A 89 -10.34 4.06 -9.32
CA GLY A 89 -10.50 5.02 -10.41
C GLY A 89 -10.93 4.31 -11.70
N VAL A 90 -11.64 4.99 -12.58
CA VAL A 90 -11.97 4.43 -13.90
C VAL A 90 -10.74 4.47 -14.79
N GLU A 91 -10.43 3.35 -15.42
CA GLU A 91 -9.29 3.25 -16.34
C GLU A 91 -9.37 4.30 -17.46
N GLY A 92 -8.25 4.95 -17.76
CA GLY A 92 -8.19 6.00 -18.79
C GLY A 92 -8.63 7.39 -18.32
N THR A 93 -9.17 7.55 -17.11
CA THR A 93 -9.52 8.88 -16.59
C THR A 93 -8.32 9.62 -16.01
N PRO A 94 -8.33 10.96 -16.02
CA PRO A 94 -7.25 11.76 -15.43
C PRO A 94 -6.99 11.45 -13.94
N GLU A 95 -8.03 11.12 -13.19
CA GLU A 95 -7.97 10.81 -11.75
C GLU A 95 -7.23 9.49 -11.47
N ALA A 96 -7.29 8.54 -12.40
CA ALA A 96 -6.54 7.29 -12.34
C ALA A 96 -5.08 7.45 -12.77
N GLY A 97 -4.73 8.57 -13.42
CA GLY A 97 -3.36 8.92 -13.81
C GLY A 97 -2.52 9.39 -12.63
N PHE A 98 -1.29 9.80 -12.91
CA PHE A 98 -0.30 10.21 -11.92
C PHE A 98 -0.17 11.73 -11.83
N PRO A 99 0.12 12.32 -10.65
CA PRO A 99 0.57 13.70 -10.54
C PRO A 99 1.79 13.97 -11.44
N ASP A 100 1.88 15.17 -12.01
CA ASP A 100 2.95 15.51 -12.97
C ASP A 100 4.34 15.41 -12.31
N GLU A 101 4.44 15.77 -11.04
CA GLU A 101 5.69 15.77 -10.28
C GLU A 101 6.30 14.37 -10.12
N ILE A 102 5.48 13.32 -10.20
CA ILE A 102 5.88 11.90 -10.05
C ILE A 102 5.45 11.05 -11.24
N ALA A 103 5.18 11.65 -12.36
CA ALA A 103 4.78 10.92 -13.56
C ALA A 103 5.81 9.83 -13.91
N PRO A 104 5.35 8.62 -14.30
CA PRO A 104 6.24 7.57 -14.77
C PRO A 104 7.06 8.03 -15.98
N ARG A 105 8.32 7.61 -16.02
CA ARG A 105 9.23 7.81 -17.16
C ARG A 105 9.27 6.54 -18.02
N PRO A 106 9.82 6.60 -19.24
CA PRO A 106 9.92 5.43 -20.10
C PRO A 106 10.66 4.22 -19.48
N GLU A 107 11.57 4.47 -18.56
CA GLU A 107 12.33 3.45 -17.84
C GLU A 107 11.59 2.85 -16.63
N ASP A 108 10.47 3.44 -16.19
CA ASP A 108 9.67 2.96 -15.08
C ASP A 108 8.63 1.93 -15.53
N TYR A 109 8.15 1.14 -14.61
CA TYR A 109 7.14 0.11 -14.85
C TYR A 109 5.79 0.54 -14.30
N VAL A 110 4.69 0.33 -15.06
CA VAL A 110 3.35 0.70 -14.64
C VAL A 110 2.42 -0.50 -14.75
N PHE A 111 1.77 -0.86 -13.64
CA PHE A 111 0.80 -1.94 -13.57
C PHE A 111 -0.57 -1.44 -13.11
N LEU A 112 -1.58 -1.82 -13.85
CA LEU A 112 -2.98 -1.61 -13.45
C LEU A 112 -3.41 -2.76 -12.55
N LYS A 113 -4.04 -2.46 -11.43
CA LYS A 113 -4.52 -3.50 -10.51
C LYS A 113 -6.01 -3.36 -10.22
N ARG A 114 -6.66 -4.49 -10.06
CA ARG A 114 -8.10 -4.61 -9.77
C ARG A 114 -8.39 -5.02 -8.32
N ARG A 115 -7.36 -5.41 -7.57
CA ARG A 115 -7.47 -5.92 -6.20
C ARG A 115 -6.51 -5.18 -5.27
N PRO A 116 -6.67 -5.31 -3.94
CA PRO A 116 -5.83 -4.57 -2.99
C PRO A 116 -4.34 -4.84 -3.11
N SER A 117 -3.91 -6.08 -3.34
CA SER A 117 -2.50 -6.39 -3.49
C SER A 117 -1.87 -5.75 -4.74
N ALA A 118 -0.60 -5.35 -4.62
CA ALA A 118 0.23 -4.95 -5.75
C ALA A 118 0.60 -6.13 -6.65
N PHE A 119 0.53 -7.35 -6.12
CA PHE A 119 0.97 -8.57 -6.80
C PHE A 119 -0.17 -9.33 -7.45
N TYR A 120 -1.32 -9.41 -6.79
CA TYR A 120 -2.43 -10.24 -7.24
C TYR A 120 -2.96 -9.79 -8.61
N GLY A 121 -2.75 -10.64 -9.62
CA GLY A 121 -3.24 -10.42 -10.99
C GLY A 121 -2.57 -9.27 -11.73
N THR A 122 -1.31 -8.94 -11.42
CA THR A 122 -0.60 -7.80 -12.03
C THR A 122 0.66 -8.17 -12.82
N GLY A 123 1.39 -9.17 -12.50
CA GLY A 123 2.71 -9.46 -13.10
C GLY A 123 3.89 -8.75 -12.41
N VAL A 124 3.67 -8.08 -11.28
CA VAL A 124 4.75 -7.43 -10.51
C VAL A 124 5.74 -8.45 -9.96
N GLY A 125 5.25 -9.62 -9.50
CA GLY A 125 6.11 -10.69 -9.00
C GLY A 125 7.05 -11.23 -10.09
N GLU A 126 6.52 -11.47 -11.28
CA GLU A 126 7.27 -11.94 -12.46
C GLU A 126 8.32 -10.91 -12.89
N LEU A 127 7.96 -9.61 -12.87
CA LEU A 127 8.91 -8.53 -13.15
C LEU A 127 10.05 -8.53 -12.15
N LEU A 128 9.78 -8.61 -10.85
CA LEU A 128 10.82 -8.65 -9.81
C LEU A 128 11.76 -9.83 -10.00
N HIS A 129 11.21 -11.00 -10.33
CA HIS A 129 11.99 -12.18 -10.64
C HIS A 129 12.92 -11.96 -11.86
N MET A 130 12.38 -11.43 -12.97
CA MET A 130 13.18 -11.11 -14.17
C MET A 130 14.30 -10.11 -13.88
N LEU A 131 14.00 -9.10 -13.05
CA LEU A 131 14.98 -8.09 -12.63
C LEU A 131 15.91 -8.57 -11.52
N ARG A 132 15.76 -9.83 -11.04
CA ARG A 132 16.51 -10.41 -9.91
C ARG A 132 16.44 -9.53 -8.66
N ARG A 133 15.22 -9.09 -8.32
CA ARG A 133 14.92 -8.29 -7.12
C ARG A 133 14.19 -9.17 -6.11
N ASP A 134 14.75 -9.30 -4.92
CA ASP A 134 14.19 -10.06 -3.81
C ASP A 134 13.89 -9.20 -2.58
N ALA A 135 13.97 -7.88 -2.75
CA ALA A 135 13.55 -6.90 -1.76
C ALA A 135 12.73 -5.80 -2.41
N ILE A 136 11.74 -5.29 -1.68
CA ILE A 136 10.92 -4.16 -2.10
C ILE A 136 10.92 -3.07 -1.03
N ILE A 137 10.90 -1.83 -1.48
CA ILE A 137 10.49 -0.67 -0.69
C ILE A 137 9.07 -0.32 -1.16
N ILE A 138 8.11 -0.25 -0.26
CA ILE A 138 6.72 0.02 -0.60
C ILE A 138 6.14 1.11 0.30
N GLY A 139 5.38 2.01 -0.28
CA GLY A 139 4.58 3.01 0.40
C GLY A 139 3.35 3.33 -0.44
N GLY A 140 2.39 4.07 0.09
CA GLY A 140 1.22 4.46 -0.69
C GLY A 140 -0.09 4.49 0.07
N GLY A 141 -1.19 4.59 -0.64
CA GLY A 141 -2.52 4.75 -0.07
C GLY A 141 -3.02 3.55 0.73
N ALA A 142 -3.86 3.83 1.74
CA ALA A 142 -4.52 2.87 2.62
C ALA A 142 -3.60 1.74 3.15
N THR A 143 -2.69 2.11 4.05
CA THR A 143 -1.68 1.20 4.62
C THR A 143 -2.28 -0.05 5.23
N ASN A 144 -3.36 0.07 5.98
CA ASN A 144 -4.07 -1.03 6.64
C ASN A 144 -4.93 -1.89 5.69
N ARG A 145 -4.77 -1.76 4.39
CA ARG A 145 -5.47 -2.53 3.35
C ARG A 145 -4.50 -2.96 2.25
N GLY A 146 -4.26 -2.08 1.28
CA GLY A 146 -3.51 -2.44 0.10
C GLY A 146 -2.03 -2.65 0.34
N VAL A 147 -1.36 -1.75 1.10
CA VAL A 147 0.06 -1.93 1.44
C VAL A 147 0.24 -3.14 2.35
N GLU A 148 -0.58 -3.30 3.40
CA GLU A 148 -0.54 -4.46 4.28
C GLU A 148 -0.74 -5.76 3.50
N THR A 149 -1.77 -5.83 2.65
CA THR A 149 -2.03 -7.01 1.80
C THR A 149 -0.83 -7.30 0.89
N SER A 150 -0.24 -6.27 0.28
CA SER A 150 0.93 -6.43 -0.58
C SER A 150 2.16 -6.92 0.18
N VAL A 151 2.39 -6.45 1.40
CA VAL A 151 3.51 -6.91 2.24
C VAL A 151 3.33 -8.37 2.66
N ARG A 152 2.10 -8.79 2.99
CA ARG A 152 1.80 -10.19 3.30
C ARG A 152 2.00 -11.10 2.09
N GLU A 153 1.62 -10.64 0.91
CA GLU A 153 1.84 -11.40 -0.32
C GLU A 153 3.32 -11.40 -0.72
N ALA A 154 4.04 -10.30 -0.55
CA ALA A 154 5.50 -10.25 -0.73
C ALA A 154 6.22 -11.30 0.13
N PHE A 155 5.78 -11.46 1.40
CA PHE A 155 6.31 -12.51 2.27
C PHE A 155 6.07 -13.92 1.71
N ASN A 156 4.87 -14.18 1.14
CA ASN A 156 4.58 -15.48 0.50
C ASN A 156 5.39 -15.71 -0.79
N LEU A 157 5.95 -14.64 -1.37
CA LEU A 157 6.83 -14.68 -2.55
C LEU A 157 8.33 -14.63 -2.18
N ASP A 158 8.67 -14.83 -0.91
CA ASP A 158 10.03 -14.76 -0.37
C ASP A 158 10.74 -13.42 -0.61
N LEU A 159 9.96 -12.33 -0.69
CA LEU A 159 10.46 -10.97 -0.86
C LEU A 159 10.60 -10.26 0.49
N ALA A 160 11.77 -9.69 0.76
CA ALA A 160 11.94 -8.76 1.87
C ALA A 160 11.17 -7.46 1.59
N ALA A 161 10.46 -6.91 2.59
CA ALA A 161 9.67 -5.70 2.41
C ALA A 161 10.01 -4.61 3.44
N VAL A 162 10.28 -3.41 2.96
CA VAL A 162 10.45 -2.19 3.76
C VAL A 162 9.29 -1.26 3.48
N VAL A 163 8.53 -0.87 4.52
CA VAL A 163 7.39 0.05 4.40
C VAL A 163 7.82 1.46 4.77
N VAL A 164 7.60 2.41 3.85
CA VAL A 164 7.96 3.82 4.05
C VAL A 164 6.80 4.58 4.65
N ARG A 165 6.97 5.05 5.88
CA ARG A 165 5.91 5.73 6.65
C ARG A 165 5.51 7.08 6.06
N GLU A 166 6.45 7.86 5.58
CA GLU A 166 6.23 9.22 5.08
C GLU A 166 5.47 9.27 3.75
N CYS A 167 5.45 8.16 3.04
CA CYS A 167 4.82 8.02 1.73
C CYS A 167 3.35 7.54 1.80
N TRP A 168 2.62 7.80 2.88
CA TRP A 168 1.24 7.38 3.03
C TRP A 168 0.38 8.31 3.91
N GLU A 169 -0.92 8.31 3.64
CA GLU A 169 -1.89 9.07 4.41
C GLU A 169 -2.08 8.43 5.80
N ARG A 170 -1.80 9.18 6.86
CA ARG A 170 -2.20 8.81 8.22
C ARG A 170 -3.71 8.94 8.35
N ARG A 171 -4.44 7.88 8.09
CA ARG A 171 -5.82 7.82 8.58
C ARG A 171 -5.74 7.45 10.07
N PRO A 172 -6.40 8.20 10.95
CA PRO A 172 -6.54 7.76 12.33
C PRO A 172 -7.14 6.34 12.29
N CYS A 173 -6.53 5.42 13.05
CA CYS A 173 -7.12 4.12 13.28
C CYS A 173 -8.53 4.39 13.79
N ARG A 174 -9.58 3.98 13.05
CA ARG A 174 -10.95 4.11 13.57
C ARG A 174 -10.95 3.39 14.90
N PRO A 175 -11.45 3.99 16.00
CA PRO A 175 -11.61 3.28 17.25
C PRO A 175 -12.36 1.98 16.93
N ARG A 176 -11.89 0.85 17.48
CA ARG A 176 -12.65 -0.40 17.43
C ARG A 176 -14.07 -0.05 17.81
N LEU A 177 -15.02 -0.35 16.93
CA LEU A 177 -16.43 -0.25 17.28
C LEU A 177 -16.59 -1.05 18.58
N GLN A 178 -16.84 -0.36 19.69
CA GLN A 178 -17.28 -1.05 20.88
C GLN A 178 -18.62 -1.70 20.50
N PRO A 179 -18.83 -2.99 20.80
CA PRO A 179 -20.11 -3.61 20.58
C PRO A 179 -21.15 -2.72 21.29
N ARG A 180 -22.19 -2.33 20.56
CA ARG A 180 -23.29 -1.58 21.16
C ARG A 180 -23.82 -2.43 22.32
N HIS A 181 -23.79 -1.89 23.53
CA HIS A 181 -24.51 -2.48 24.65
C HIS A 181 -25.97 -2.63 24.23
N GLY A 182 -26.41 -3.86 23.99
CA GLY A 182 -27.78 -4.17 23.58
C GLY A 182 -27.96 -5.50 22.87
N ASP A 183 -26.92 -6.11 22.30
CA ASP A 183 -27.00 -7.46 21.70
C ASP A 183 -26.63 -8.53 22.73
N GLU A 184 -27.55 -8.79 23.66
CA GLU A 184 -27.39 -9.85 24.68
C GLU A 184 -27.39 -11.29 24.12
N ASN A 185 -27.44 -11.47 22.79
CA ASN A 185 -27.54 -12.80 22.17
C ASN A 185 -26.34 -13.24 21.33
N VAL A 186 -25.27 -12.46 21.25
CA VAL A 186 -24.03 -12.92 20.62
C VAL A 186 -23.15 -13.55 21.69
N ARG A 187 -23.22 -14.88 21.84
CA ARG A 187 -22.25 -15.62 22.66
C ARG A 187 -20.88 -15.40 22.05
N PRO A 188 -19.88 -14.88 22.81
CA PRO A 188 -18.53 -14.75 22.30
C PRO A 188 -18.01 -16.15 21.97
N HIS A 189 -17.52 -16.32 20.75
CA HIS A 189 -16.79 -17.52 20.36
C HIS A 189 -15.64 -17.71 21.35
N PRO A 190 -15.43 -18.90 21.93
CA PRO A 190 -14.34 -19.12 22.85
C PRO A 190 -13.02 -18.88 22.10
N GLN A 191 -12.31 -17.83 22.48
CA GLN A 191 -10.96 -17.56 22.01
C GLN A 191 -10.08 -18.74 22.47
N PRO A 192 -9.28 -19.35 21.58
CA PRO A 192 -8.28 -20.31 22.03
C PRO A 192 -7.36 -19.60 23.02
N ARG A 193 -7.19 -20.14 24.21
CA ARG A 193 -6.23 -19.64 25.20
C ARG A 193 -4.83 -19.87 24.62
N LEU A 194 -4.28 -18.84 23.97
CA LEU A 194 -2.86 -18.79 23.69
C LEU A 194 -2.16 -18.69 25.05
N GLY A 195 -1.35 -19.71 25.36
CA GLY A 195 -0.53 -19.75 26.54
C GLY A 195 0.30 -18.44 26.65
N ARG A 196 0.53 -17.98 27.88
CA ARG A 196 1.44 -16.88 28.17
C ARG A 196 2.85 -17.30 27.77
N GLY A 197 3.22 -17.01 26.51
CA GLY A 197 4.56 -17.13 25.95
C GLY A 197 4.92 -15.78 25.38
N ASP A 198 5.80 -15.11 26.07
CA ASP A 198 6.67 -13.99 25.72
C ASP A 198 6.25 -13.01 24.61
N ALA A 199 5.61 -11.94 25.01
CA ALA A 199 5.39 -10.71 24.24
C ALA A 199 6.67 -9.90 23.94
N ALA A 200 7.86 -10.47 24.07
CA ALA A 200 9.15 -9.80 23.88
C ALA A 200 9.65 -9.80 22.43
N GLY A 201 9.14 -10.70 21.57
CA GLY A 201 9.62 -10.87 20.18
C GLY A 201 9.05 -9.90 19.14
N MET A 202 7.96 -9.21 19.43
CA MET A 202 7.19 -8.48 18.39
C MET A 202 7.40 -6.97 18.38
N ARG A 203 8.34 -6.43 19.16
CA ARG A 203 8.57 -4.97 19.25
C ARG A 203 9.76 -4.44 18.46
N LYS A 204 10.43 -5.25 17.64
CA LYS A 204 11.65 -4.83 16.93
C LYS A 204 11.53 -4.55 15.44
N THR A 205 10.34 -4.62 14.85
CA THR A 205 10.19 -4.38 13.40
C THR A 205 9.65 -2.98 13.06
N CYS A 206 9.66 -2.05 13.96
CA CYS A 206 9.11 -0.70 13.76
C CYS A 206 10.10 0.44 14.03
N LEU A 207 11.38 0.24 13.72
CA LEU A 207 12.37 1.33 13.91
C LEU A 207 13.48 1.20 12.85
N LEU A 208 13.21 1.67 11.65
CA LEU A 208 14.28 2.03 10.71
C LEU A 208 13.84 3.28 9.92
N SER A 209 13.81 4.41 10.59
CA SER A 209 13.91 5.70 9.96
C SER A 209 15.17 6.39 10.47
N ARG A 210 16.33 6.15 9.84
CA ARG A 210 17.44 7.11 9.79
C ARG A 210 18.55 6.62 8.87
N ARG A 211 18.81 7.49 7.88
CA ARG A 211 19.98 7.57 6.99
C ARG A 211 20.04 6.58 5.83
N MET A 212 19.55 7.08 4.68
CA MET A 212 20.13 6.71 3.39
C MET A 212 21.43 7.52 3.22
N VAL A 213 22.53 6.84 3.03
CA VAL A 213 23.76 7.37 2.44
C VAL A 213 23.91 6.74 1.08
#